data_39f3923ce3ea4f46a6e57789cc4b06b5
#
_entry.id   39f3923ce3ea4f46a6e57789cc4b06b5
#
_cell.length_a   1.000
_cell.length_b   1.000
_cell.length_c   1.000
_cell.angle_alpha   90.00
_cell.angle_beta   90.00
_cell.angle_gamma   90.00
#
_symmetry.space_group_name_H-M   'P 1'
#
loop_
_entity.id
_entity.type
_entity.pdbx_description
1 polymer ?
#
loop_
_entity_poly.entity_id
_entity_poly.type
_entity_poly.pdbx_seq_one_letter_code
_entity_poly.pdbx_strand_id
1 'polypeptide(L)'
;PINSLEDLKPFRVGSLKDIYYSSVLQEAGLETTEYSLQPEMVQALSFGWIDAIIGPEVTLNYFARQKGFVNLEVASPAPLNGQDKEDFRIAVALDQPDLHTKLDNALGQIDPQWLEKLRIRWQEFGGRPLSSTQFELSPSQKATIRQQGPLRVGLMRDYAPLSFDNEGKVQGLTVDVLSRIAD
;
A
#
# COMPACT_ATOMS: atom_id res chain seq x y z
N PRO A 1 0.08 26.59 1.23
CA PRO A 1 -0.03 25.39 0.39
C PRO A 1 1.37 25.03 -0.11
N ILE A 2 1.72 23.75 -0.07
CA ILE A 2 2.99 23.23 -0.58
C ILE A 2 2.76 22.91 -2.06
N ASN A 3 3.47 23.62 -2.94
CA ASN A 3 3.33 23.46 -4.38
C ASN A 3 4.57 22.83 -5.03
N SER A 4 5.70 22.83 -4.30
CA SER A 4 6.98 22.25 -4.73
C SER A 4 7.72 21.61 -3.56
N LEU A 5 8.70 20.76 -3.84
CA LEU A 5 9.61 20.24 -2.80
C LEU A 5 10.48 21.32 -2.18
N GLU A 6 10.73 22.43 -2.90
CA GLU A 6 11.44 23.59 -2.39
C GLU A 6 10.74 24.23 -1.18
N ASP A 7 9.39 24.22 -1.17
CA ASP A 7 8.60 24.78 -0.08
C ASP A 7 8.78 23.99 1.23
N LEU A 8 9.30 22.77 1.15
CA LEU A 8 9.58 21.90 2.31
C LEU A 8 10.96 22.14 2.93
N LYS A 9 11.89 22.79 2.24
CA LYS A 9 13.27 23.00 2.73
C LYS A 9 13.38 23.70 4.09
N PRO A 10 12.47 24.64 4.47
CA PRO A 10 12.52 25.26 5.78
C PRO A 10 12.08 24.34 6.93
N PHE A 11 11.52 23.17 6.64
CA PHE A 11 10.92 22.26 7.61
C PHE A 11 11.79 21.02 7.81
N ARG A 12 11.69 20.43 9.00
CA ARG A 12 12.25 19.09 9.29
C ARG A 12 11.34 18.05 8.68
N VAL A 13 11.77 17.44 7.57
CA VAL A 13 10.97 16.50 6.81
C VAL A 13 11.43 15.08 7.09
N GLY A 14 10.48 14.19 7.36
CA GLY A 14 10.73 12.75 7.49
C GLY A 14 10.38 12.00 6.21
N SER A 15 11.17 10.99 5.88
CA SER A 15 10.91 10.04 4.81
C SER A 15 11.27 8.62 5.24
N LEU A 16 10.75 7.63 4.52
CA LEU A 16 11.23 6.26 4.69
C LEU A 16 12.60 6.08 4.04
N LYS A 17 13.43 5.30 4.70
CA LYS A 17 14.69 4.86 4.16
C LYS A 17 14.47 4.00 2.91
N ASP A 18 15.33 4.19 1.90
CA ASP A 18 15.35 3.41 0.65
C ASP A 18 14.00 3.42 -0.11
N ILE A 19 13.17 4.45 0.06
CA ILE A 19 11.90 4.59 -0.65
C ILE A 19 12.15 4.94 -2.13
N TYR A 20 11.27 4.48 -3.03
CA TYR A 20 11.44 4.61 -4.48
C TYR A 20 11.54 6.06 -4.99
N TYR A 21 11.04 7.06 -4.25
CA TYR A 21 11.17 8.48 -4.60
C TYR A 21 12.32 9.21 -3.90
N SER A 22 13.20 8.50 -3.19
CA SER A 22 14.33 9.13 -2.46
C SER A 22 15.26 9.90 -3.38
N SER A 23 15.49 9.43 -4.62
CA SER A 23 16.27 10.17 -5.63
C SER A 23 15.65 11.52 -5.97
N VAL A 24 14.31 11.61 -6.09
CA VAL A 24 13.61 12.87 -6.39
C VAL A 24 13.79 13.87 -5.25
N LEU A 25 13.76 13.42 -3.99
CA LEU A 25 14.00 14.28 -2.83
C LEU A 25 15.43 14.80 -2.82
N GLN A 26 16.42 13.95 -3.12
CA GLN A 26 17.83 14.32 -3.19
C GLN A 26 18.11 15.29 -4.34
N GLU A 27 17.56 15.07 -5.53
CA GLU A 27 17.69 15.96 -6.68
C GLU A 27 17.09 17.33 -6.41
N ALA A 28 16.00 17.42 -5.64
CA ALA A 28 15.42 18.68 -5.17
C ALA A 28 16.26 19.33 -4.05
N GLY A 29 17.31 18.69 -3.56
CA GLY A 29 18.12 19.17 -2.44
C GLY A 29 17.34 19.24 -1.14
N LEU A 30 16.34 18.36 -0.95
CA LEU A 30 15.58 18.25 0.28
C LEU A 30 16.26 17.24 1.22
N GLU A 31 16.79 17.76 2.31
CA GLU A 31 17.33 16.92 3.39
C GLU A 31 16.17 16.33 4.21
N THR A 32 16.17 15.02 4.38
CA THR A 32 15.13 14.33 5.15
C THR A 32 15.73 13.51 6.31
N THR A 33 14.97 13.44 7.40
CA THR A 33 15.25 12.47 8.46
C THR A 33 14.69 11.11 8.04
N GLU A 34 15.58 10.14 7.85
CA GLU A 34 15.19 8.81 7.40
C GLU A 34 14.71 7.94 8.59
N TYR A 35 13.58 7.27 8.37
CA TYR A 35 12.99 6.30 9.29
C TYR A 35 12.95 4.92 8.65
N SER A 36 13.23 3.88 9.45
CA SER A 36 13.11 2.51 8.98
C SER A 36 11.66 2.02 8.92
N LEU A 37 10.79 2.57 9.77
CA LEU A 37 9.40 2.15 9.90
C LEU A 37 8.44 3.36 9.83
N GLN A 38 7.36 3.20 9.07
CA GLN A 38 6.32 4.24 8.95
C GLN A 38 5.68 4.62 10.30
N PRO A 39 5.35 3.69 11.22
CA PRO A 39 4.81 4.04 12.52
C PRO A 39 5.71 4.98 13.34
N GLU A 40 7.03 4.81 13.25
CA GLU A 40 8.00 5.67 13.94
C GLU A 40 8.01 7.09 13.35
N MET A 41 7.95 7.17 12.02
CA MET A 41 7.89 8.45 11.30
C MET A 41 6.61 9.22 11.64
N VAL A 42 5.45 8.55 11.64
CA VAL A 42 4.17 9.16 12.03
C VAL A 42 4.17 9.60 13.49
N GLN A 43 4.78 8.82 14.37
CA GLN A 43 4.94 9.18 15.79
C GLN A 43 5.84 10.42 15.95
N ALA A 44 6.96 10.50 15.26
CA ALA A 44 7.87 11.65 15.29
C ALA A 44 7.17 12.93 14.84
N LEU A 45 6.32 12.86 13.79
CA LEU A 45 5.49 13.99 13.37
C LEU A 45 4.49 14.39 14.44
N SER A 46 3.75 13.43 15.00
CA SER A 46 2.75 13.71 16.05
C SER A 46 3.36 14.36 17.31
N PHE A 47 4.61 14.02 17.63
CA PHE A 47 5.34 14.58 18.78
C PHE A 47 6.08 15.88 18.46
N GLY A 48 6.03 16.37 17.21
CA GLY A 48 6.70 17.58 16.79
C GLY A 48 8.23 17.46 16.72
N TRP A 49 8.77 16.23 16.61
CA TRP A 49 10.20 16.01 16.38
C TRP A 49 10.59 16.34 14.94
N ILE A 50 9.64 16.18 14.01
CA ILE A 50 9.69 16.64 12.63
C ILE A 50 8.41 17.41 12.32
N ASP A 51 8.41 18.20 11.24
CA ASP A 51 7.33 19.15 10.90
C ASP A 51 6.45 18.64 9.77
N ALA A 52 6.98 17.77 8.91
CA ALA A 52 6.27 17.15 7.79
C ALA A 52 6.80 15.75 7.50
N ILE A 53 5.99 14.94 6.84
CA ILE A 53 6.38 13.62 6.31
C ILE A 53 5.88 13.48 4.87
N ILE A 54 6.65 12.75 4.06
CA ILE A 54 6.28 12.36 2.71
C ILE A 54 6.06 10.85 2.71
N GLY A 55 4.91 10.41 2.19
CA GLY A 55 4.59 8.99 2.11
C GLY A 55 3.18 8.73 1.61
N PRO A 56 2.81 7.45 1.41
CA PRO A 56 1.47 7.06 0.97
C PRO A 56 0.40 7.46 1.98
N GLU A 57 -0.53 8.31 1.56
CA GLU A 57 -1.60 8.84 2.43
C GLU A 57 -2.36 7.74 3.18
N VAL A 58 -2.73 6.66 2.47
CA VAL A 58 -3.49 5.55 3.06
C VAL A 58 -2.76 4.92 4.23
N THR A 59 -1.45 4.71 4.09
CA THR A 59 -0.62 4.07 5.12
C THR A 59 -0.36 5.03 6.28
N LEU A 60 -0.07 6.30 5.99
CA LEU A 60 0.15 7.31 7.02
C LEU A 60 -1.10 7.52 7.87
N ASN A 61 -2.27 7.65 7.24
CA ASN A 61 -3.55 7.76 7.93
C ASN A 61 -3.88 6.51 8.76
N TYR A 62 -3.56 5.31 8.26
CA TYR A 62 -3.74 4.07 9.00
C TYR A 62 -2.97 4.10 10.33
N PHE A 63 -1.67 4.42 10.31
CA PHE A 63 -0.85 4.47 11.50
C PHE A 63 -1.23 5.61 12.45
N ALA A 64 -1.58 6.79 11.93
CA ALA A 64 -2.07 7.89 12.73
C ALA A 64 -3.31 7.48 13.53
N ARG A 65 -4.29 6.85 12.89
CA ARG A 65 -5.52 6.37 13.53
C ARG A 65 -5.26 5.22 14.50
N GLN A 66 -4.41 4.25 14.11
CA GLN A 66 -4.06 3.11 14.97
C GLN A 66 -3.43 3.57 16.29
N LYS A 67 -2.62 4.63 16.25
CA LYS A 67 -1.96 5.23 17.40
C LYS A 67 -2.82 6.27 18.13
N GLY A 68 -4.00 6.61 17.61
CA GLY A 68 -4.89 7.62 18.18
C GLY A 68 -4.37 9.06 18.02
N PHE A 69 -3.50 9.33 17.06
CA PHE A 69 -3.03 10.67 16.77
C PHE A 69 -4.11 11.46 16.04
N VAL A 70 -4.53 12.57 16.62
CA VAL A 70 -5.60 13.45 16.09
C VAL A 70 -5.09 14.83 15.67
N ASN A 71 -3.79 15.05 15.80
CA ASN A 71 -3.11 16.31 15.52
C ASN A 71 -2.35 16.32 14.18
N LEU A 72 -2.67 15.41 13.30
CA LEU A 72 -2.08 15.29 11.98
C LEU A 72 -3.11 15.54 10.89
N GLU A 73 -2.69 16.18 9.81
CA GLU A 73 -3.53 16.45 8.64
C GLU A 73 -2.75 16.22 7.33
N VAL A 74 -3.47 15.94 6.26
CA VAL A 74 -2.90 15.87 4.91
C VAL A 74 -2.84 17.27 4.33
N ALA A 75 -1.63 17.79 4.13
CA ALA A 75 -1.43 19.16 3.65
C ALA A 75 -1.69 19.30 2.14
N SER A 76 -1.09 18.43 1.33
CA SER A 76 -1.23 18.41 -0.14
C SER A 76 -0.65 17.12 -0.72
N PRO A 77 -0.97 16.76 -1.99
CA PRO A 77 -0.20 15.77 -2.72
C PRO A 77 1.26 16.20 -2.84
N ALA A 78 2.20 15.28 -2.63
CA ALA A 78 3.62 15.55 -2.78
C ALA A 78 3.99 15.69 -4.26
N PRO A 79 4.70 16.75 -4.69
CA PRO A 79 5.06 16.97 -6.09
C PRO A 79 6.30 16.12 -6.47
N LEU A 80 6.10 14.83 -6.68
CA LEU A 80 7.16 13.84 -6.91
C LEU A 80 7.45 13.57 -8.41
N ASN A 81 7.25 14.56 -9.29
CA ASN A 81 7.59 14.48 -10.71
C ASN A 81 7.01 13.24 -11.43
N GLY A 82 5.75 12.92 -11.16
CA GLY A 82 5.06 11.77 -11.74
C GLY A 82 5.23 10.46 -10.96
N GLN A 83 6.01 10.46 -9.88
CA GLN A 83 6.13 9.35 -8.93
C GLN A 83 5.13 9.48 -7.76
N ASP A 84 4.16 10.39 -7.86
CA ASP A 84 3.11 10.66 -6.89
C ASP A 84 2.01 9.58 -6.87
N LYS A 85 2.01 8.67 -7.82
CA LYS A 85 1.07 7.55 -7.90
C LYS A 85 1.81 6.23 -7.72
N GLU A 86 1.52 5.55 -6.62
CA GLU A 86 1.96 4.17 -6.46
C GLU A 86 1.14 3.25 -7.37
N ASP A 87 1.83 2.52 -8.23
CA ASP A 87 1.25 1.54 -9.14
C ASP A 87 1.62 0.13 -8.62
N PHE A 88 0.71 -0.47 -7.88
CA PHE A 88 0.89 -1.81 -7.34
C PHE A 88 0.71 -2.85 -8.43
N ARG A 89 1.73 -3.69 -8.63
CA ARG A 89 1.74 -4.74 -9.64
C ARG A 89 2.06 -6.09 -9.02
N ILE A 90 1.45 -7.13 -9.58
CA ILE A 90 1.84 -8.51 -9.30
C ILE A 90 2.97 -8.87 -10.25
N ALA A 91 4.14 -9.18 -9.72
CA ALA A 91 5.27 -9.67 -10.53
C ALA A 91 5.14 -11.18 -10.74
N VAL A 92 5.35 -11.61 -11.98
CA VAL A 92 5.36 -13.02 -12.37
C VAL A 92 6.69 -13.31 -13.05
N ALA A 93 7.24 -14.50 -12.81
CA ALA A 93 8.48 -14.93 -13.46
C ALA A 93 8.32 -14.97 -14.99
N LEU A 94 9.36 -14.59 -15.73
CA LEU A 94 9.32 -14.46 -17.19
C LEU A 94 9.02 -15.78 -17.92
N ASP A 95 9.28 -16.90 -17.28
CA ASP A 95 9.02 -18.25 -17.79
C ASP A 95 7.58 -18.73 -17.53
N GLN A 96 6.70 -17.85 -16.99
CA GLN A 96 5.31 -18.15 -16.62
C GLN A 96 4.29 -17.24 -17.36
N PRO A 97 4.30 -17.15 -18.71
CA PRO A 97 3.41 -16.23 -19.44
C PRO A 97 1.94 -16.58 -19.28
N ASP A 98 1.61 -17.87 -19.14
CA ASP A 98 0.24 -18.31 -18.91
C ASP A 98 -0.31 -17.86 -17.56
N LEU A 99 0.52 -17.86 -16.52
CA LEU A 99 0.16 -17.35 -15.19
C LEU A 99 -0.07 -15.85 -15.24
N HIS A 100 0.79 -15.10 -15.92
CA HIS A 100 0.60 -13.66 -16.13
C HIS A 100 -0.76 -13.35 -16.75
N THR A 101 -1.09 -14.02 -17.87
CA THR A 101 -2.37 -13.83 -18.58
C THR A 101 -3.56 -14.16 -17.69
N LYS A 102 -3.48 -15.23 -16.89
CA LYS A 102 -4.56 -15.63 -15.99
C LYS A 102 -4.78 -14.60 -14.87
N LEU A 103 -3.70 -14.10 -14.26
CA LEU A 103 -3.79 -13.08 -13.22
C LEU A 103 -4.34 -11.77 -13.75
N ASP A 104 -3.90 -11.35 -14.93
CA ASP A 104 -4.37 -10.12 -15.57
C ASP A 104 -5.88 -10.19 -15.87
N ASN A 105 -6.33 -11.33 -16.42
CA ASN A 105 -7.74 -11.57 -16.66
C ASN A 105 -8.56 -11.61 -15.34
N ALA A 106 -8.04 -12.23 -14.29
CA ALA A 106 -8.72 -12.29 -13.00
C ALA A 106 -8.83 -10.90 -12.35
N LEU A 107 -7.77 -10.10 -12.41
CA LEU A 107 -7.79 -8.72 -11.92
C LEU A 107 -8.79 -7.86 -12.70
N GLY A 108 -8.85 -8.01 -14.03
CA GLY A 108 -9.80 -7.29 -14.88
C GLY A 108 -11.28 -7.66 -14.65
N GLN A 109 -11.55 -8.79 -13.99
CA GLN A 109 -12.91 -9.23 -13.65
C GLN A 109 -13.35 -8.79 -12.24
N ILE A 110 -12.47 -8.18 -11.44
CA ILE A 110 -12.83 -7.68 -10.11
C ILE A 110 -13.79 -6.50 -10.26
N ASP A 111 -14.93 -6.58 -9.61
CA ASP A 111 -15.93 -5.51 -9.60
C ASP A 111 -15.33 -4.22 -8.99
N PRO A 112 -15.32 -3.10 -9.72
CA PRO A 112 -14.85 -1.82 -9.20
C PRO A 112 -15.56 -1.38 -7.91
N GLN A 113 -16.85 -1.70 -7.76
CA GLN A 113 -17.60 -1.38 -6.53
C GLN A 113 -17.13 -2.21 -5.33
N TRP A 114 -16.71 -3.46 -5.56
CA TRP A 114 -16.12 -4.29 -4.52
C TRP A 114 -14.76 -3.74 -4.08
N LEU A 115 -13.90 -3.35 -5.03
CA LEU A 115 -12.62 -2.70 -4.73
C LEU A 115 -12.81 -1.41 -3.93
N GLU A 116 -13.79 -0.59 -4.29
CA GLU A 116 -14.07 0.65 -3.57
C GLU A 116 -14.53 0.38 -2.12
N LYS A 117 -15.42 -0.59 -1.91
CA LYS A 117 -15.81 -1.02 -0.55
C LYS A 117 -14.62 -1.51 0.26
N LEU A 118 -13.70 -2.25 -0.38
CA LEU A 118 -12.50 -2.75 0.26
C LEU A 118 -11.55 -1.60 0.63
N ARG A 119 -11.38 -0.62 -0.26
CA ARG A 119 -10.60 0.59 -0.01
C ARG A 119 -11.14 1.38 1.19
N ILE A 120 -12.44 1.66 1.21
CA ILE A 120 -13.10 2.35 2.31
C ILE A 120 -12.91 1.60 3.63
N ARG A 121 -13.08 0.29 3.62
CA ARG A 121 -12.88 -0.55 4.81
C ARG A 121 -11.48 -0.40 5.40
N TRP A 122 -10.45 -0.41 4.58
CA TRP A 122 -9.07 -0.29 5.05
C TRP A 122 -8.70 1.15 5.45
N GLN A 123 -9.30 2.14 4.83
CA GLN A 123 -9.13 3.54 5.20
C GLN A 123 -9.87 3.92 6.49
N GLU A 124 -11.10 3.45 6.68
CA GLU A 124 -11.96 3.92 7.76
C GLU A 124 -11.99 3.00 8.99
N PHE A 125 -11.89 1.69 8.81
CA PHE A 125 -12.23 0.72 9.86
C PHE A 125 -11.10 -0.24 10.28
N GLY A 126 -9.88 -0.06 9.81
CA GLY A 126 -8.75 -0.91 10.22
C GLY A 126 -8.93 -2.40 9.91
N GLY A 127 -9.68 -2.72 8.86
CA GLY A 127 -9.63 -4.06 8.27
C GLY A 127 -10.57 -5.14 8.80
N ARG A 128 -11.86 -4.86 9.04
CA ARG A 128 -12.85 -5.93 9.34
C ARG A 128 -13.17 -6.78 8.10
N PRO A 129 -13.32 -8.12 8.22
CA PRO A 129 -13.66 -8.99 7.09
C PRO A 129 -14.95 -8.60 6.39
N LEU A 130 -14.95 -8.52 5.05
CA LEU A 130 -16.18 -8.41 4.27
C LEU A 130 -16.82 -9.81 4.20
N SER A 131 -18.16 -9.87 4.39
CA SER A 131 -18.90 -11.08 4.05
C SER A 131 -18.80 -11.33 2.54
N SER A 132 -18.45 -12.57 2.17
CA SER A 132 -18.14 -12.98 0.80
C SER A 132 -19.29 -12.73 -0.18
N THR A 133 -19.05 -11.88 -1.17
CA THR A 133 -19.79 -11.96 -2.45
C THR A 133 -18.97 -12.88 -3.35
N GLN A 134 -19.52 -14.03 -3.73
CA GLN A 134 -18.79 -15.08 -4.46
C GLN A 134 -18.40 -14.62 -5.86
N PHE A 135 -17.12 -14.75 -6.16
CA PHE A 135 -16.58 -14.72 -7.50
C PHE A 135 -16.55 -16.17 -8.01
N GLU A 136 -17.36 -16.52 -9.00
CA GLU A 136 -17.42 -17.90 -9.50
C GLU A 136 -16.46 -18.11 -10.67
N LEU A 137 -15.39 -18.85 -10.40
CA LEU A 137 -14.56 -19.41 -11.47
C LEU A 137 -15.31 -20.54 -12.20
N SER A 138 -15.17 -20.60 -13.52
CA SER A 138 -15.71 -21.71 -14.29
C SER A 138 -15.07 -23.05 -13.88
N PRO A 139 -15.76 -24.20 -14.08
CA PRO A 139 -15.21 -25.51 -13.74
C PRO A 139 -13.86 -25.80 -14.39
N SER A 140 -13.65 -25.33 -15.62
CA SER A 140 -12.38 -25.47 -16.33
C SER A 140 -11.26 -24.65 -15.72
N GLN A 141 -11.53 -23.42 -15.28
CA GLN A 141 -10.56 -22.58 -14.58
C GLN A 141 -10.16 -23.17 -13.23
N LYS A 142 -11.15 -23.69 -12.45
CA LYS A 142 -10.88 -24.40 -11.18
C LYS A 142 -10.01 -25.64 -11.38
N ALA A 143 -10.27 -26.43 -12.45
CA ALA A 143 -9.47 -27.61 -12.76
C ALA A 143 -8.02 -27.26 -13.10
N THR A 144 -7.80 -26.19 -13.89
CA THR A 144 -6.46 -25.73 -14.28
C THR A 144 -5.65 -25.23 -13.08
N ILE A 145 -6.29 -24.45 -12.18
CA ILE A 145 -5.64 -23.94 -10.96
C ILE A 145 -5.21 -25.12 -10.06
N ARG A 146 -6.09 -26.13 -9.88
CA ARG A 146 -5.76 -27.32 -9.08
C ARG A 146 -4.58 -28.14 -9.64
N GLN A 147 -4.39 -28.14 -10.96
CA GLN A 147 -3.28 -28.86 -11.59
C GLN A 147 -1.95 -28.17 -11.41
N GLN A 148 -1.92 -26.84 -11.21
CA GLN A 148 -0.68 -26.07 -11.05
C GLN A 148 -0.11 -26.12 -9.63
N GLY A 149 -0.84 -26.66 -8.66
CA GLY A 149 -0.45 -26.68 -7.25
C GLY A 149 -0.49 -25.30 -6.58
N PRO A 150 -0.05 -25.21 -5.33
CA PRO A 150 -0.12 -23.95 -4.59
C PRO A 150 0.84 -22.92 -5.16
N LEU A 151 0.30 -21.74 -5.47
CA LEU A 151 1.10 -20.57 -5.87
C LEU A 151 1.77 -19.96 -4.65
N ARG A 152 3.05 -19.58 -4.78
CA ARG A 152 3.78 -18.85 -3.75
C ARG A 152 3.76 -17.37 -4.06
N VAL A 153 3.18 -16.59 -3.15
CA VAL A 153 3.11 -15.13 -3.26
C VAL A 153 3.99 -14.52 -2.17
N GLY A 154 4.93 -13.66 -2.57
CA GLY A 154 5.70 -12.84 -1.64
C GLY A 154 4.90 -11.61 -1.23
N LEU A 155 4.82 -11.34 0.08
CA LEU A 155 4.15 -10.18 0.66
C LEU A 155 5.09 -9.47 1.64
N MET A 156 5.01 -8.14 1.69
CA MET A 156 5.69 -7.36 2.72
C MET A 156 4.94 -7.52 4.04
N ARG A 157 5.71 -7.65 5.16
CA ARG A 157 5.13 -7.84 6.49
C ARG A 157 4.87 -6.54 7.24
N ASP A 158 5.44 -5.43 6.76
CA ASP A 158 5.47 -4.16 7.48
C ASP A 158 4.84 -3.01 6.68
N TYR A 159 3.94 -3.33 5.73
CA TYR A 159 3.35 -2.35 4.84
C TYR A 159 1.83 -2.21 5.04
N ALA A 160 1.44 -1.89 6.28
CA ALA A 160 0.04 -1.66 6.61
C ALA A 160 -0.51 -0.38 5.91
N PRO A 161 -1.77 -0.38 5.50
CA PRO A 161 -2.78 -1.44 5.60
C PRO A 161 -2.77 -2.41 4.42
N LEU A 162 -1.75 -2.37 3.55
CA LEU A 162 -1.68 -3.11 2.29
C LEU A 162 -1.32 -4.58 2.53
N SER A 163 -0.22 -4.84 3.25
CA SER A 163 0.12 -6.16 3.76
C SER A 163 0.96 -6.02 5.03
N PHE A 164 0.58 -6.70 6.10
CA PHE A 164 1.29 -6.63 7.37
C PHE A 164 1.05 -7.87 8.21
N ASP A 165 1.97 -8.12 9.15
CA ASP A 165 1.85 -9.18 10.12
C ASP A 165 1.08 -8.68 11.35
N ASN A 166 0.09 -9.45 11.77
CA ASN A 166 -0.62 -9.24 13.02
C ASN A 166 -0.64 -10.57 13.79
N GLU A 167 0.18 -10.67 14.83
CA GLU A 167 0.31 -11.86 15.69
C GLU A 167 0.63 -13.15 14.89
N GLY A 168 1.52 -13.04 13.89
CA GLY A 168 1.94 -14.17 13.04
C GLY A 168 1.01 -14.45 11.86
N LYS A 169 -0.06 -13.67 11.68
CA LYS A 169 -0.99 -13.78 10.56
C LYS A 169 -0.82 -12.59 9.63
N VAL A 170 -0.45 -12.86 8.37
CA VAL A 170 -0.38 -11.82 7.34
C VAL A 170 -1.78 -11.42 6.93
N GLN A 171 -2.07 -10.11 6.91
CA GLN A 171 -3.36 -9.53 6.55
C GLN A 171 -3.16 -8.20 5.82
N GLY A 172 -4.24 -7.65 5.27
CA GLY A 172 -4.24 -6.36 4.57
C GLY A 172 -4.98 -6.39 3.25
N LEU A 173 -5.09 -5.22 2.61
CA LEU A 173 -5.80 -5.06 1.33
C LEU A 173 -5.30 -6.05 0.27
N THR A 174 -3.99 -6.20 0.13
CA THR A 174 -3.39 -7.12 -0.86
C THR A 174 -3.72 -8.57 -0.55
N VAL A 175 -3.73 -8.96 0.73
CA VAL A 175 -4.09 -10.32 1.15
C VAL A 175 -5.54 -10.63 0.83
N ASP A 176 -6.45 -9.67 1.08
CA ASP A 176 -7.87 -9.84 0.78
C ASP A 176 -8.12 -9.97 -0.73
N VAL A 177 -7.42 -9.16 -1.56
CA VAL A 177 -7.51 -9.26 -3.03
C VAL A 177 -6.97 -10.61 -3.52
N LEU A 178 -5.81 -11.05 -3.04
CA LEU A 178 -5.23 -12.34 -3.42
C LEU A 178 -6.10 -13.52 -2.99
N SER A 179 -6.66 -13.46 -1.79
CA SER A 179 -7.61 -14.48 -1.32
C SER A 179 -8.84 -14.54 -2.23
N ARG A 180 -9.35 -13.39 -2.64
CA ARG A 180 -10.48 -13.30 -3.55
C ARG A 180 -10.19 -13.87 -4.94
N ILE A 181 -8.96 -13.75 -5.42
CA ILE A 181 -8.51 -14.35 -6.70
C ILE A 181 -8.36 -15.86 -6.57
N ALA A 182 -8.00 -16.35 -5.38
CA ALA A 182 -7.74 -17.76 -5.12
C ALA A 182 -9.02 -18.61 -4.88
N ASP A 183 -10.13 -17.98 -4.45
CA ASP A 183 -11.45 -18.60 -4.24
C ASP A 183 -12.20 -18.83 -5.58
#